data_929abb8574eeffdf6b377cb96e4fdc0a
#
_entry.id   929abb8574eeffdf6b377cb96e4fdc0a
#
_cell.length_a   1.000
_cell.length_b   1.000
_cell.length_c   1.000
_cell.angle_alpha   90.00
_cell.angle_beta   90.00
_cell.angle_gamma   90.00
#
_symmetry.space_group_name_H-M   'P 1'
#
loop_
_entity.id
_entity.type
_entity.pdbx_description
1 polymer ?
#
loop_
_entity_poly.entity_id
_entity_poly.type
_entity_poly.pdbx_seq_one_letter_code
_entity_poly.pdbx_strand_id
1 'polypeptide(L)'
;MDYRFMKNDEKLALIERISQHPDIKDKMLTDINYLKGISGTSMQTEKDNRESSLEVNIMNVPNNFFEFMNIPILSGHVLKTNSDMVADRKLVERIKKDLLGTTLYNYQDSYTVCGICSDFVADTYNQSQGFVFLPCDFKYYVGHCYLKCVPGKAEEVEAFVKKMLEENLPPSIQLHISTLQEDIHQAQAIENNMKGIILFFSFVSLIITLLGVYSAITLDTERRQKEVAIRKVNGAGLKQIIILFARTYIYQLVLSATMAFPLCYAILP
;
A
#
# COMPACT_ATOMS: atom_id res chain seq x y z
N MET A 1 18.08 13.38 -8.85
CA MET A 1 18.71 14.69 -8.96
C MET A 1 19.71 14.86 -7.83
N ASP A 2 20.92 15.25 -8.12
CA ASP A 2 22.09 15.08 -7.27
C ASP A 2 22.09 16.06 -6.08
N TYR A 3 21.71 15.60 -4.89
CA TYR A 3 21.76 16.35 -3.61
C TYR A 3 23.19 16.61 -3.11
N ARG A 4 24.22 16.47 -3.97
CA ARG A 4 25.63 16.53 -3.61
C ARG A 4 26.19 17.94 -3.39
N PHE A 5 25.39 18.99 -3.55
CA PHE A 5 25.90 20.37 -3.51
C PHE A 5 25.91 21.06 -2.14
N MET A 6 25.24 20.49 -1.13
CA MET A 6 25.25 21.04 0.22
C MET A 6 25.84 20.01 1.18
N LYS A 7 26.81 20.41 1.96
CA LYS A 7 27.39 19.54 3.01
C LYS A 7 26.30 19.18 4.01
N ASN A 8 26.36 17.99 4.56
CA ASN A 8 25.32 17.50 5.49
C ASN A 8 25.18 18.41 6.72
N ASP A 9 26.30 18.97 7.21
CA ASP A 9 26.31 19.91 8.32
C ASP A 9 25.55 21.21 8.02
N GLU A 10 25.65 21.72 6.79
CA GLU A 10 24.91 22.91 6.34
C GLU A 10 23.39 22.62 6.24
N LYS A 11 23.02 21.43 5.76
CA LYS A 11 21.62 20.99 5.74
C LYS A 11 21.05 20.91 7.16
N LEU A 12 21.78 20.29 8.07
CA LEU A 12 21.36 20.16 9.46
C LEU A 12 21.22 21.53 10.13
N ALA A 13 22.15 22.44 9.89
CA ALA A 13 22.08 23.81 10.43
C ALA A 13 20.86 24.58 9.89
N LEU A 14 20.54 24.42 8.60
CA LEU A 14 19.36 25.04 8.01
C LEU A 14 18.06 24.45 8.58
N ILE A 15 17.97 23.12 8.71
CA ILE A 15 16.83 22.44 9.32
C ILE A 15 16.66 22.88 10.79
N GLU A 16 17.77 23.04 11.52
CA GLU A 16 17.74 23.54 12.90
C GLU A 16 17.14 24.95 12.98
N ARG A 17 17.57 25.85 12.10
CA ARG A 17 17.02 27.21 12.01
C ARG A 17 15.53 27.22 11.65
N ILE A 18 15.11 26.38 10.70
CA ILE A 18 13.71 26.23 10.33
C ILE A 18 12.88 25.73 11.50
N SER A 19 13.39 24.75 12.23
CA SER A 19 12.66 24.14 13.36
C SER A 19 12.50 25.07 14.58
N GLN A 20 13.19 26.22 14.61
CA GLN A 20 12.99 27.24 15.65
C GLN A 20 11.73 28.10 15.45
N HIS A 21 11.01 27.92 14.33
CA HIS A 21 9.75 28.64 14.12
C HIS A 21 8.71 28.24 15.17
N PRO A 22 7.99 29.21 15.77
CA PRO A 22 7.07 28.94 16.90
C PRO A 22 5.91 28.00 16.56
N ASP A 23 5.52 27.93 15.30
CA ASP A 23 4.45 27.05 14.83
C ASP A 23 4.95 25.65 14.42
N ILE A 24 6.23 25.36 14.56
CA ILE A 24 6.80 24.02 14.37
C ILE A 24 6.99 23.38 15.74
N LYS A 25 6.30 22.29 15.99
CA LYS A 25 6.32 21.57 17.28
C LYS A 25 7.44 20.56 17.37
N ASP A 26 7.73 19.88 16.27
CA ASP A 26 8.72 18.81 16.24
C ASP A 26 9.23 18.58 14.81
N LYS A 27 10.39 17.93 14.70
CA LYS A 27 11.01 17.56 13.42
C LYS A 27 11.47 16.12 13.46
N MET A 28 11.46 15.49 12.30
CA MET A 28 11.98 14.14 12.12
C MET A 28 12.79 14.06 10.82
N LEU A 29 14.01 13.53 10.93
CA LEU A 29 14.92 13.36 9.80
C LEU A 29 14.88 11.91 9.32
N THR A 30 14.88 11.70 8.00
CA THR A 30 14.86 10.38 7.38
C THR A 30 15.68 10.36 6.10
N ASP A 31 16.03 9.17 5.64
CA ASP A 31 16.68 8.96 4.34
C ASP A 31 15.69 8.84 3.19
N ILE A 32 14.48 8.35 3.47
CA ILE A 32 13.44 8.05 2.49
C ILE A 32 12.11 8.73 2.85
N ASN A 33 11.26 8.88 1.85
CA ASN A 33 9.86 9.22 2.08
C ASN A 33 9.10 7.94 2.48
N TYR A 34 8.61 7.89 3.70
CA TYR A 34 7.91 6.73 4.27
C TYR A 34 6.61 6.33 3.54
N LEU A 35 6.05 7.21 2.71
CA LEU A 35 4.90 6.88 1.87
C LEU A 35 5.27 6.33 0.49
N LYS A 36 6.54 6.47 0.07
CA LYS A 36 6.99 6.14 -1.29
C LYS A 36 8.18 5.17 -1.36
N GLY A 37 8.81 4.87 -0.22
CA GLY A 37 10.09 4.17 -0.16
C GLY A 37 10.11 2.97 0.78
N ILE A 38 9.14 2.04 0.66
CA ILE A 38 9.15 0.82 1.46
C ILE A 38 9.94 -0.25 0.71
N SER A 39 10.88 -0.87 1.40
CA SER A 39 11.68 -1.98 0.88
C SER A 39 11.27 -3.29 1.55
N GLY A 40 10.75 -4.22 0.76
CA GLY A 40 10.57 -5.60 1.19
C GLY A 40 11.92 -6.31 1.27
N THR A 41 12.13 -7.09 2.30
CA THR A 41 13.30 -7.95 2.49
C THR A 41 12.92 -9.24 3.18
N SER A 42 13.87 -10.16 3.21
CA SER A 42 13.72 -11.42 3.91
C SER A 42 14.60 -11.44 5.16
N MET A 43 13.99 -11.75 6.32
CA MET A 43 14.69 -11.98 7.56
C MET A 43 14.50 -13.44 8.01
N GLN A 44 15.47 -13.98 8.74
CA GLN A 44 15.44 -15.37 9.21
C GLN A 44 15.24 -15.40 10.73
N THR A 45 14.43 -16.33 11.20
CA THR A 45 14.27 -16.58 12.64
C THR A 45 15.39 -17.45 13.20
N GLU A 46 16.08 -18.19 12.34
CA GLU A 46 17.25 -19.02 12.69
C GLU A 46 18.39 -18.66 11.77
N LYS A 47 19.58 -18.48 12.34
CA LYS A 47 20.78 -18.09 11.59
C LYS A 47 21.11 -19.15 10.52
N ASP A 48 21.35 -18.67 9.30
CA ASP A 48 21.72 -19.47 8.12
C ASP A 48 20.69 -20.55 7.69
N ASN A 49 19.45 -20.49 8.23
CA ASN A 49 18.36 -21.38 7.82
C ASN A 49 17.40 -20.66 6.87
N ARG A 50 17.48 -20.96 5.57
CA ARG A 50 16.61 -20.37 4.54
C ARG A 50 15.14 -20.77 4.69
N GLU A 51 14.84 -21.92 5.29
CA GLU A 51 13.46 -22.36 5.51
C GLU A 51 12.76 -21.55 6.62
N SER A 52 13.54 -20.89 7.49
CA SER A 52 13.03 -19.97 8.51
C SER A 52 12.83 -18.54 8.01
N SER A 53 12.85 -18.33 6.70
CA SER A 53 12.79 -17.02 6.07
C SER A 53 11.41 -16.39 6.15
N LEU A 54 11.36 -15.14 6.59
CA LEU A 54 10.16 -14.32 6.71
C LEU A 54 10.30 -13.10 5.81
N GLU A 55 9.36 -12.92 4.90
CA GLU A 55 9.27 -11.67 4.15
C GLU A 55 8.68 -10.57 5.03
N VAL A 56 9.37 -9.46 5.14
CA VAL A 56 9.00 -8.31 5.96
C VAL A 56 9.32 -7.01 5.23
N ASN A 57 8.59 -5.96 5.55
CA ASN A 57 8.94 -4.61 5.11
C ASN A 57 9.88 -3.99 6.14
N ILE A 58 11.06 -3.57 5.71
CA ILE A 58 12.02 -2.88 6.57
C ILE A 58 11.86 -1.38 6.42
N MET A 59 11.89 -0.70 7.55
CA MET A 59 11.93 0.75 7.63
C MET A 59 13.00 1.19 8.63
N ASN A 60 13.98 1.93 8.14
CA ASN A 60 14.96 2.59 8.99
C ASN A 60 14.34 3.85 9.57
N VAL A 61 14.39 3.99 10.90
CA VAL A 61 13.69 5.07 11.59
C VAL A 61 14.58 5.74 12.63
N PRO A 62 14.43 7.07 12.83
CA PRO A 62 15.09 7.76 13.92
C PRO A 62 14.45 7.40 15.26
N ASN A 63 15.15 7.70 16.36
CA ASN A 63 14.71 7.36 17.71
C ASN A 63 13.35 8.00 18.09
N ASN A 64 13.04 9.18 17.56
CA ASN A 64 11.77 9.89 17.82
C ASN A 64 10.61 9.48 16.89
N PHE A 65 10.80 8.48 16.01
CA PHE A 65 9.80 8.09 15.00
C PHE A 65 8.44 7.75 15.60
N PHE A 66 8.40 6.88 16.60
CA PHE A 66 7.14 6.41 17.19
C PHE A 66 6.38 7.53 17.90
N GLU A 67 7.08 8.42 18.59
CA GLU A 67 6.52 9.59 19.25
C GLU A 67 6.05 10.63 18.21
N PHE A 68 6.89 10.92 17.23
CA PHE A 68 6.57 11.86 16.15
C PHE A 68 5.34 11.41 15.36
N MET A 69 5.24 10.12 14.99
CA MET A 69 4.13 9.58 14.22
C MET A 69 2.92 9.19 15.08
N ASN A 70 2.98 9.36 16.41
CA ASN A 70 1.97 8.93 17.37
C ASN A 70 1.61 7.44 17.25
N ILE A 71 2.62 6.58 17.05
CA ILE A 71 2.45 5.13 16.95
C ILE A 71 2.63 4.52 18.34
N PRO A 72 1.59 3.99 18.99
CA PRO A 72 1.73 3.41 20.32
C PRO A 72 2.49 2.09 20.29
N ILE A 73 3.39 1.92 21.27
CA ILE A 73 4.02 0.63 21.56
C ILE A 73 3.05 -0.18 22.43
N LEU A 74 2.68 -1.36 21.93
CA LEU A 74 1.71 -2.26 22.57
C LEU A 74 2.38 -3.16 23.63
N SER A 75 3.63 -3.56 23.37
CA SER A 75 4.42 -4.41 24.26
C SER A 75 5.90 -4.08 24.13
N GLY A 76 6.67 -4.25 25.21
CA GLY A 76 8.11 -3.98 25.21
C GLY A 76 8.45 -2.49 25.28
N HIS A 77 9.46 -2.06 24.54
CA HIS A 77 9.95 -0.68 24.53
C HIS A 77 10.36 -0.21 23.11
N VAL A 78 10.55 1.09 22.93
CA VAL A 78 11.10 1.68 21.72
C VAL A 78 12.58 1.32 21.52
N LEU A 79 13.09 1.58 20.33
CA LEU A 79 14.49 1.40 19.95
C LEU A 79 15.43 2.16 20.90
N LYS A 80 16.46 1.50 21.44
CA LYS A 80 17.47 2.09 22.34
C LYS A 80 18.89 1.81 21.85
N THR A 81 19.11 0.67 21.22
CA THR A 81 20.42 0.22 20.73
C THR A 81 20.35 -0.08 19.24
N ASN A 82 21.49 -0.12 18.57
CA ASN A 82 21.56 -0.41 17.12
C ASN A 82 21.15 -1.87 16.78
N SER A 83 21.04 -2.73 17.77
CA SER A 83 20.59 -4.12 17.60
C SER A 83 19.12 -4.29 17.97
N ASP A 84 18.42 -3.24 18.35
CA ASP A 84 17.00 -3.28 18.65
C ASP A 84 16.18 -3.26 17.36
N MET A 85 15.00 -3.89 17.42
CA MET A 85 14.01 -3.90 16.38
C MET A 85 12.62 -3.76 17.00
N VAL A 86 11.74 -3.00 16.37
CA VAL A 86 10.32 -3.00 16.71
C VAL A 86 9.56 -3.64 15.56
N ALA A 87 8.65 -4.56 15.86
CA ALA A 87 7.75 -5.19 14.90
C ALA A 87 6.35 -4.60 15.00
N ASP A 88 5.60 -4.55 13.91
CA ASP A 88 4.19 -4.21 13.98
C ASP A 88 3.33 -5.42 14.43
N ARG A 89 2.13 -5.15 14.94
CA ARG A 89 1.19 -6.19 15.37
C ARG A 89 0.82 -7.14 14.23
N LYS A 90 0.68 -6.64 13.02
CA LYS A 90 0.31 -7.40 11.83
C LYS A 90 1.32 -8.49 11.50
N LEU A 91 2.62 -8.22 11.64
CA LEU A 91 3.67 -9.22 11.47
C LEU A 91 3.54 -10.33 12.52
N VAL A 92 3.30 -9.97 13.79
CA VAL A 92 3.13 -10.94 14.88
C VAL A 92 1.91 -11.84 14.63
N GLU A 93 0.78 -11.27 14.24
CA GLU A 93 -0.43 -12.04 13.92
C GLU A 93 -0.25 -12.99 12.74
N ARG A 94 0.49 -12.55 11.71
CA ARG A 94 0.80 -13.38 10.54
C ARG A 94 1.67 -14.59 10.89
N ILE A 95 2.67 -14.38 11.72
CA ILE A 95 3.61 -15.45 12.13
C ILE A 95 2.97 -16.37 13.16
N LYS A 96 1.94 -15.92 13.87
CA LYS A 96 1.26 -16.64 14.96
C LYS A 96 2.21 -17.11 16.08
N LYS A 97 3.28 -16.35 16.30
CA LYS A 97 4.29 -16.61 17.35
C LYS A 97 4.62 -15.30 18.05
N ASP A 98 4.85 -15.35 19.34
CA ASP A 98 5.37 -14.22 20.08
C ASP A 98 6.79 -13.90 19.58
N LEU A 99 6.98 -12.71 19.07
CA LEU A 99 8.27 -12.25 18.55
C LEU A 99 9.06 -11.45 19.59
N LEU A 100 8.44 -11.02 20.69
CA LEU A 100 9.12 -10.21 21.69
C LEU A 100 10.32 -10.96 22.27
N GLY A 101 11.50 -10.35 22.26
CA GLY A 101 12.75 -10.96 22.68
C GLY A 101 13.36 -11.95 21.69
N THR A 102 12.72 -12.21 20.55
CA THR A 102 13.28 -13.09 19.49
C THR A 102 14.30 -12.31 18.67
N THR A 103 15.40 -12.98 18.31
CA THR A 103 16.40 -12.43 17.40
C THR A 103 16.07 -12.81 15.95
N LEU A 104 16.03 -11.81 15.07
CA LEU A 104 15.90 -12.00 13.63
C LEU A 104 17.24 -11.67 12.97
N TYR A 105 17.55 -12.41 11.92
CA TYR A 105 18.82 -12.31 11.20
C TYR A 105 18.58 -11.78 9.77
N ASN A 106 19.38 -10.79 9.37
CA ASN A 106 19.41 -10.28 8.01
C ASN A 106 20.86 -10.34 7.51
N TYR A 107 21.17 -11.26 6.59
CA TYR A 107 22.50 -11.48 6.00
C TYR A 107 23.66 -11.50 7.01
N GLN A 108 24.14 -10.33 7.42
CA GLN A 108 25.30 -10.18 8.33
C GLN A 108 24.91 -9.64 9.70
N ASP A 109 23.72 -9.04 9.82
CA ASP A 109 23.27 -8.37 11.03
C ASP A 109 22.22 -9.21 11.77
N SER A 110 22.16 -8.99 13.06
CA SER A 110 21.14 -9.59 13.92
C SER A 110 20.46 -8.52 14.77
N TYR A 111 19.14 -8.61 14.84
CA TYR A 111 18.31 -7.63 15.55
C TYR A 111 17.39 -8.37 16.53
N THR A 112 17.25 -7.84 17.73
CA THR A 112 16.35 -8.39 18.74
C THR A 112 15.06 -7.58 18.78
N VAL A 113 13.92 -8.24 18.67
CA VAL A 113 12.62 -7.60 18.76
C VAL A 113 12.40 -7.10 20.20
N CYS A 114 12.60 -5.81 20.43
CA CYS A 114 12.50 -5.16 21.72
C CYS A 114 11.09 -4.62 22.01
N GLY A 115 10.26 -4.47 20.98
CA GLY A 115 8.91 -3.95 21.12
C GLY A 115 7.99 -4.36 19.98
N ILE A 116 6.70 -4.27 20.25
CA ILE A 116 5.63 -4.48 19.29
C ILE A 116 4.79 -3.21 19.25
N CYS A 117 4.66 -2.59 18.07
CA CYS A 117 3.84 -1.40 17.88
C CYS A 117 2.46 -1.74 17.29
N SER A 118 1.57 -0.75 17.27
CA SER A 118 0.31 -0.85 16.54
C SER A 118 0.57 -0.97 15.03
N ASP A 119 -0.47 -1.36 14.29
CA ASP A 119 -0.36 -1.51 12.85
C ASP A 119 0.06 -0.20 12.20
N PHE A 120 1.05 -0.30 11.32
CA PHE A 120 1.54 0.80 10.51
C PHE A 120 1.08 0.62 9.07
N VAL A 121 0.51 1.67 8.50
CA VAL A 121 0.04 1.68 7.11
C VAL A 121 0.77 2.79 6.39
N ALA A 122 1.80 2.44 5.64
CA ALA A 122 2.55 3.38 4.84
C ALA A 122 2.13 3.37 3.36
N ASP A 123 1.79 2.19 2.82
CA ASP A 123 1.37 2.02 1.43
C ASP A 123 0.32 0.91 1.33
N THR A 124 -0.65 1.11 0.44
CA THR A 124 -1.74 0.15 0.19
C THR A 124 -1.25 -1.17 -0.40
N TYR A 125 -0.13 -1.16 -1.11
CA TYR A 125 0.39 -2.34 -1.82
C TYR A 125 1.12 -3.36 -0.93
N ASN A 126 1.80 -2.92 0.13
CA ASN A 126 2.66 -3.78 0.94
C ASN A 126 2.09 -4.11 2.34
N GLN A 127 0.79 -3.98 2.51
CA GLN A 127 0.14 -4.21 3.81
C GLN A 127 0.15 -5.65 4.30
N SER A 128 0.36 -6.63 3.40
CA SER A 128 0.24 -8.05 3.77
C SER A 128 1.43 -8.61 4.56
N GLN A 129 2.62 -8.01 4.40
CA GLN A 129 3.85 -8.58 4.94
C GLN A 129 4.16 -8.16 6.39
N GLY A 130 3.63 -7.04 6.86
CA GLY A 130 3.95 -6.43 8.14
C GLY A 130 5.29 -5.69 8.12
N PHE A 131 5.54 -4.88 9.15
CA PHE A 131 6.70 -4.00 9.23
C PHE A 131 7.64 -4.36 10.36
N VAL A 132 8.92 -4.15 10.10
CA VAL A 132 9.98 -4.09 11.10
C VAL A 132 10.70 -2.76 11.02
N PHE A 133 10.91 -2.15 12.17
CA PHE A 133 11.55 -0.84 12.31
C PHE A 133 12.93 -1.03 12.90
N LEU A 134 13.95 -0.54 12.20
CA LEU A 134 15.35 -0.59 12.61
C LEU A 134 15.84 0.80 12.97
N PRO A 135 16.70 0.95 13.98
CA PRO A 135 17.27 2.22 14.35
C PRO A 135 18.23 2.73 13.27
N CYS A 136 18.14 4.02 12.96
CA CYS A 136 19.08 4.69 12.07
C CYS A 136 19.41 6.09 12.59
N ASP A 137 20.69 6.42 12.57
CA ASP A 137 21.15 7.78 12.85
C ASP A 137 21.38 8.53 11.54
N PHE A 138 20.46 9.44 11.23
CA PHE A 138 20.48 10.22 9.99
C PHE A 138 21.45 11.40 10.01
N LYS A 139 22.36 11.51 11.00
CA LYS A 139 23.37 12.58 11.04
C LYS A 139 24.28 12.61 9.82
N TYR A 140 24.51 11.45 9.20
CA TYR A 140 25.41 11.34 8.05
C TYR A 140 24.74 11.56 6.70
N TYR A 141 23.44 11.34 6.61
CA TYR A 141 22.68 11.53 5.37
C TYR A 141 21.21 11.85 5.68
N VAL A 142 20.79 13.06 5.31
CA VAL A 142 19.39 13.49 5.41
C VAL A 142 18.80 13.57 4.01
N GLY A 143 17.86 12.70 3.73
CA GLY A 143 17.08 12.71 2.48
C GLY A 143 15.82 13.53 2.59
N HIS A 144 15.09 13.37 3.71
CA HIS A 144 13.82 14.03 3.97
C HIS A 144 13.78 14.58 5.39
N CYS A 145 13.04 15.68 5.55
CA CYS A 145 12.74 16.26 6.87
C CYS A 145 11.23 16.42 6.98
N TYR A 146 10.64 15.76 7.97
CA TYR A 146 9.24 15.95 8.34
C TYR A 146 9.16 17.00 9.45
N LEU A 147 8.24 17.95 9.28
CA LEU A 147 7.97 19.01 10.27
C LEU A 147 6.55 18.85 10.79
N LYS A 148 6.40 18.77 12.09
CA LYS A 148 5.10 18.72 12.76
C LYS A 148 4.66 20.12 13.12
N CYS A 149 3.63 20.63 12.43
CA CYS A 149 3.14 21.99 12.61
C CYS A 149 1.99 22.06 13.63
N VAL A 150 1.76 23.25 14.14
CA VAL A 150 0.54 23.56 14.89
C VAL A 150 -0.66 23.40 13.96
N PRO A 151 -1.79 22.74 14.40
CA PRO A 151 -2.97 22.61 13.57
C PRO A 151 -3.47 23.94 13.00
N GLY A 152 -3.74 23.96 11.68
CA GLY A 152 -4.20 25.15 10.96
C GLY A 152 -3.10 26.13 10.55
N LYS A 153 -1.81 25.84 10.84
CA LYS A 153 -0.68 26.69 10.49
C LYS A 153 0.23 26.13 9.39
N ALA A 154 -0.20 25.08 8.72
CA ALA A 154 0.59 24.38 7.71
C ALA A 154 1.00 25.31 6.54
N GLU A 155 0.05 26.12 6.02
CA GLU A 155 0.32 27.05 4.90
C GLU A 155 1.31 28.17 5.27
N GLU A 156 1.19 28.72 6.51
CA GLU A 156 2.11 29.75 7.02
C GLU A 156 3.53 29.18 7.19
N VAL A 157 3.63 27.97 7.74
CA VAL A 157 4.92 27.28 7.90
C VAL A 157 5.50 26.90 6.55
N GLU A 158 4.70 26.43 5.59
CA GLU A 158 5.16 26.12 4.25
C GLU A 158 5.73 27.36 3.55
N ALA A 159 5.03 28.50 3.61
CA ALA A 159 5.50 29.76 3.04
C ALA A 159 6.81 30.23 3.70
N PHE A 160 6.93 30.08 5.03
CA PHE A 160 8.15 30.37 5.76
C PHE A 160 9.30 29.46 5.34
N VAL A 161 9.09 28.14 5.28
CA VAL A 161 10.11 27.16 4.85
C VAL A 161 10.56 27.47 3.43
N LYS A 162 9.64 27.73 2.52
CA LYS A 162 9.92 28.09 1.13
C LYS A 162 10.83 29.30 1.03
N LYS A 163 10.51 30.38 1.74
CA LYS A 163 11.33 31.58 1.83
C LYS A 163 12.72 31.29 2.37
N MET A 164 12.82 30.53 3.48
CA MET A 164 14.08 30.15 4.06
C MET A 164 14.96 29.32 3.11
N LEU A 165 14.36 28.46 2.30
CA LEU A 165 15.08 27.66 1.32
C LEU A 165 15.54 28.52 0.14
N GLU A 166 14.70 29.41 -0.37
CA GLU A 166 15.06 30.36 -1.44
C GLU A 166 16.20 31.30 -1.06
N GLU A 167 16.23 31.76 0.19
CA GLU A 167 17.28 32.65 0.71
C GLU A 167 18.63 31.93 0.95
N ASN A 168 18.63 30.64 1.25
CA ASN A 168 19.82 29.88 1.67
C ASN A 168 20.33 28.87 0.64
N LEU A 169 19.54 28.59 -0.41
CA LEU A 169 19.89 27.62 -1.45
C LEU A 169 20.11 28.29 -2.80
N PRO A 170 21.07 27.81 -3.60
CA PRO A 170 21.21 28.28 -4.98
C PRO A 170 19.97 27.93 -5.79
N PRO A 171 19.59 28.77 -6.78
CA PRO A 171 18.39 28.55 -7.61
C PRO A 171 18.38 27.22 -8.41
N SER A 172 19.55 26.60 -8.53
CA SER A 172 19.69 25.28 -9.17
C SER A 172 19.18 24.11 -8.31
N ILE A 173 18.96 24.32 -7.01
CA ILE A 173 18.45 23.31 -6.09
C ILE A 173 16.93 23.53 -5.92
N GLN A 174 16.13 22.61 -6.47
CA GLN A 174 14.71 22.59 -6.23
C GLN A 174 14.40 21.54 -5.16
N LEU A 175 13.99 21.99 -3.98
CA LEU A 175 13.45 21.11 -2.93
C LEU A 175 11.95 20.99 -3.11
N HIS A 176 11.46 19.78 -3.02
CA HIS A 176 10.03 19.52 -3.04
C HIS A 176 9.49 19.67 -1.62
N ILE A 177 8.57 20.59 -1.44
CA ILE A 177 7.82 20.78 -0.20
C ILE A 177 6.41 20.29 -0.49
N SER A 178 5.90 19.41 0.33
CA SER A 178 4.53 18.90 0.24
C SER A 178 3.97 18.70 1.64
N THR A 179 2.69 18.78 1.79
CA THR A 179 2.01 18.33 3.00
C THR A 179 1.85 16.81 2.96
N LEU A 180 1.84 16.16 4.12
CA LEU A 180 1.58 14.72 4.21
C LEU A 180 0.24 14.35 3.55
N GLN A 181 -0.75 15.25 3.65
CA GLN A 181 -2.07 15.04 3.03
C GLN A 181 -2.00 15.04 1.50
N GLU A 182 -1.19 15.93 0.90
CA GLU A 182 -0.96 15.93 -0.55
C GLU A 182 -0.26 14.67 -1.02
N ASP A 183 0.76 14.22 -0.29
CA ASP A 183 1.47 12.98 -0.59
C ASP A 183 0.54 11.76 -0.52
N ILE A 184 -0.34 11.68 0.48
CA ILE A 184 -1.38 10.65 0.58
C ILE A 184 -2.35 10.74 -0.60
N HIS A 185 -2.83 11.94 -0.95
CA HIS A 185 -3.72 12.13 -2.11
C HIS A 185 -3.06 11.73 -3.42
N GLN A 186 -1.78 12.03 -3.62
CA GLN A 186 -1.04 11.62 -4.81
C GLN A 186 -0.89 10.08 -4.88
N ALA A 187 -0.59 9.43 -3.76
CA ALA A 187 -0.53 7.98 -3.69
C ALA A 187 -1.89 7.33 -4.03
N GLN A 188 -2.98 7.88 -3.47
CA GLN A 188 -4.35 7.42 -3.75
C GLN A 188 -4.80 7.71 -5.19
N ALA A 189 -4.31 8.78 -5.83
CA ALA A 189 -4.66 9.12 -7.20
C ALA A 189 -4.22 8.04 -8.18
N ILE A 190 -3.05 7.44 -7.98
CA ILE A 190 -2.55 6.31 -8.78
C ILE A 190 -3.51 5.11 -8.65
N GLU A 191 -3.91 4.78 -7.44
CA GLU A 191 -4.84 3.68 -7.17
C GLU A 191 -6.22 3.92 -7.79
N ASN A 192 -6.75 5.13 -7.67
CA ASN A 192 -8.04 5.51 -8.26
C ASN A 192 -8.01 5.49 -9.79
N ASN A 193 -6.90 5.89 -10.41
CA ASN A 193 -6.73 5.80 -11.86
C ASN A 193 -6.70 4.32 -12.32
N MET A 194 -6.02 3.44 -11.59
CA MET A 194 -6.03 2.00 -11.88
C MET A 194 -7.44 1.40 -11.73
N LYS A 195 -8.18 1.76 -10.68
CA LYS A 195 -9.59 1.37 -10.52
C LYS A 195 -10.46 1.80 -11.71
N GLY A 196 -10.28 3.03 -12.19
CA GLY A 196 -10.97 3.54 -13.36
C GLY A 196 -10.71 2.73 -14.63
N ILE A 197 -9.45 2.38 -14.88
CA ILE A 197 -9.04 1.53 -16.00
C ILE A 197 -9.66 0.14 -15.91
N ILE A 198 -9.62 -0.49 -14.74
CA ILE A 198 -10.21 -1.82 -14.51
C ILE A 198 -11.72 -1.78 -14.75
N LEU A 199 -12.42 -0.78 -14.24
CA LEU A 199 -13.87 -0.61 -14.45
C LEU A 199 -14.20 -0.43 -15.93
N PHE A 200 -13.43 0.36 -16.67
CA PHE A 200 -13.63 0.54 -18.10
C PHE A 200 -13.48 -0.78 -18.87
N PHE A 201 -12.42 -1.53 -18.65
CA PHE A 201 -12.22 -2.83 -19.31
C PHE A 201 -13.26 -3.86 -18.89
N SER A 202 -13.70 -3.84 -17.63
CA SER A 202 -14.79 -4.70 -17.14
C SER A 202 -16.10 -4.41 -17.86
N PHE A 203 -16.40 -3.13 -18.09
CA PHE A 203 -17.59 -2.71 -18.84
C PHE A 203 -17.54 -3.14 -20.30
N VAL A 204 -16.39 -2.96 -20.97
CA VAL A 204 -16.18 -3.43 -22.36
C VAL A 204 -16.33 -4.96 -22.43
N SER A 205 -15.74 -5.69 -21.49
CA SER A 205 -15.87 -7.16 -21.41
C SER A 205 -17.33 -7.59 -21.24
N LEU A 206 -18.10 -6.87 -20.44
CA LEU A 206 -19.53 -7.13 -20.25
C LEU A 206 -20.31 -6.97 -21.59
N ILE A 207 -20.04 -5.91 -22.34
CA ILE A 207 -20.66 -5.67 -23.65
C ILE A 207 -20.35 -6.81 -24.62
N ILE A 208 -19.07 -7.20 -24.72
CA ILE A 208 -18.64 -8.29 -25.60
C ILE A 208 -19.33 -9.61 -25.22
N THR A 209 -19.43 -9.89 -23.92
CA THR A 209 -20.11 -11.08 -23.40
C THR A 209 -21.59 -11.07 -23.77
N LEU A 210 -22.29 -9.93 -23.61
CA LEU A 210 -23.69 -9.79 -23.99
C LEU A 210 -23.91 -10.00 -25.49
N LEU A 211 -23.02 -9.45 -26.32
CA LEU A 211 -23.09 -9.67 -27.78
C LEU A 211 -22.88 -11.14 -28.14
N GLY A 212 -21.93 -11.81 -27.47
CA GLY A 212 -21.69 -13.26 -27.65
C GLY A 212 -22.93 -14.11 -27.28
N VAL A 213 -23.53 -13.82 -26.13
CA VAL A 213 -24.77 -14.49 -25.67
C VAL A 213 -25.91 -14.21 -26.63
N TYR A 214 -26.11 -12.96 -27.06
CA TYR A 214 -27.13 -12.60 -28.04
C TYR A 214 -26.97 -13.38 -29.34
N SER A 215 -25.74 -13.44 -29.89
CA SER A 215 -25.43 -14.20 -31.11
C SER A 215 -25.74 -15.71 -30.94
N ALA A 216 -25.36 -16.29 -29.80
CA ALA A 216 -25.62 -17.69 -29.51
C ALA A 216 -27.13 -17.99 -29.42
N ILE A 217 -27.92 -17.14 -28.76
CA ILE A 217 -29.37 -17.26 -28.66
C ILE A 217 -30.01 -17.17 -30.04
N THR A 218 -29.57 -16.21 -30.87
CA THR A 218 -30.13 -16.03 -32.22
C THR A 218 -29.90 -17.27 -33.06
N LEU A 219 -28.68 -17.82 -33.12
CA LEU A 219 -28.34 -19.03 -33.83
C LEU A 219 -29.11 -20.26 -33.32
N ASP A 220 -29.27 -20.42 -32.01
CA ASP A 220 -30.00 -21.54 -31.44
C ASP A 220 -31.50 -21.44 -31.76
N THR A 221 -32.06 -20.23 -31.76
CA THR A 221 -33.44 -19.96 -32.14
C THR A 221 -33.67 -20.28 -33.61
N GLU A 222 -32.78 -19.89 -34.52
CA GLU A 222 -32.86 -20.24 -35.95
C GLU A 222 -32.84 -21.76 -36.18
N ARG A 223 -31.95 -22.47 -35.50
CA ARG A 223 -31.83 -23.92 -35.61
C ARG A 223 -33.09 -24.66 -35.12
N ARG A 224 -33.80 -24.10 -34.14
CA ARG A 224 -35.00 -24.72 -33.52
C ARG A 224 -36.33 -24.17 -34.03
N GLN A 225 -36.34 -23.38 -35.13
CA GLN A 225 -37.54 -22.79 -35.69
C GLN A 225 -38.67 -23.80 -35.94
N LYS A 226 -38.34 -25.00 -36.42
CA LYS A 226 -39.34 -26.08 -36.67
C LYS A 226 -39.98 -26.56 -35.36
N GLU A 227 -39.21 -26.70 -34.29
CA GLU A 227 -39.73 -27.12 -32.97
C GLU A 227 -40.65 -26.05 -32.38
N VAL A 228 -40.25 -24.78 -32.49
CA VAL A 228 -41.03 -23.62 -32.06
C VAL A 228 -42.36 -23.54 -32.85
N ALA A 229 -42.33 -23.75 -34.19
CA ALA A 229 -43.50 -23.72 -35.03
C ALA A 229 -44.49 -24.82 -34.66
N ILE A 230 -44.03 -26.05 -34.45
CA ILE A 230 -44.91 -27.20 -34.07
C ILE A 230 -45.55 -26.92 -32.72
N ARG A 231 -44.83 -26.40 -31.74
CA ARG A 231 -45.38 -26.07 -30.41
C ARG A 231 -46.40 -24.95 -30.47
N LYS A 232 -46.14 -23.92 -31.30
CA LYS A 232 -47.04 -22.80 -31.48
C LYS A 232 -48.37 -23.25 -32.12
N VAL A 233 -48.34 -24.18 -33.11
CA VAL A 233 -49.53 -24.78 -33.70
C VAL A 233 -50.31 -25.61 -32.67
N ASN A 234 -49.63 -26.27 -31.75
CA ASN A 234 -50.24 -27.03 -30.65
C ASN A 234 -50.68 -26.15 -29.46
N GLY A 235 -50.74 -24.80 -29.62
CA GLY A 235 -51.30 -23.90 -28.62
C GLY A 235 -50.34 -23.47 -27.51
N ALA A 236 -49.02 -23.69 -27.65
CA ALA A 236 -48.05 -23.22 -26.67
C ALA A 236 -47.95 -21.69 -26.68
N GLY A 237 -48.14 -21.08 -25.51
CA GLY A 237 -47.98 -19.64 -25.32
C GLY A 237 -46.53 -19.19 -25.42
N LEU A 238 -46.34 -17.94 -25.79
CA LEU A 238 -45.01 -17.30 -25.95
C LEU A 238 -44.12 -17.44 -24.68
N LYS A 239 -44.74 -17.33 -23.49
CA LYS A 239 -44.09 -17.54 -22.19
C LYS A 239 -43.46 -18.93 -22.05
N GLN A 240 -44.15 -19.95 -22.48
CA GLN A 240 -43.65 -21.33 -22.36
C GLN A 240 -42.44 -21.59 -23.26
N ILE A 241 -42.43 -20.98 -24.45
CA ILE A 241 -41.32 -21.07 -25.40
C ILE A 241 -40.09 -20.34 -24.83
N ILE A 242 -40.26 -19.12 -24.28
CA ILE A 242 -39.16 -18.34 -23.67
C ILE A 242 -38.59 -19.11 -22.47
N ILE A 243 -39.41 -19.66 -21.61
CA ILE A 243 -38.94 -20.43 -20.43
C ILE A 243 -38.12 -21.65 -20.86
N LEU A 244 -38.51 -22.31 -21.92
CA LEU A 244 -37.81 -23.48 -22.43
C LEU A 244 -36.37 -23.13 -22.86
N PHE A 245 -36.20 -22.03 -23.62
CA PHE A 245 -34.88 -21.55 -24.03
C PHE A 245 -34.10 -21.02 -22.83
N ALA A 246 -34.70 -20.19 -21.99
CA ALA A 246 -34.08 -19.61 -20.84
C ALA A 246 -33.52 -20.68 -19.87
N ARG A 247 -34.22 -21.82 -19.71
CA ARG A 247 -33.78 -22.91 -18.83
C ARG A 247 -32.38 -23.42 -19.18
N THR A 248 -32.05 -23.58 -20.44
CA THR A 248 -30.76 -24.07 -20.90
C THR A 248 -29.66 -23.07 -20.57
N TYR A 249 -29.89 -21.78 -20.81
CA TYR A 249 -28.91 -20.71 -20.51
C TYR A 249 -28.75 -20.48 -19.00
N ILE A 250 -29.81 -20.62 -18.20
CA ILE A 250 -29.73 -20.54 -16.73
C ILE A 250 -28.87 -21.68 -16.19
N TYR A 251 -28.99 -22.91 -16.68
CA TYR A 251 -28.12 -24.01 -16.27
C TYR A 251 -26.64 -23.73 -16.59
N GLN A 252 -26.35 -23.22 -17.79
CA GLN A 252 -24.98 -22.86 -18.17
C GLN A 252 -24.42 -21.73 -17.29
N LEU A 253 -25.24 -20.74 -16.96
CA LEU A 253 -24.84 -19.61 -16.10
C LEU A 253 -24.58 -20.06 -14.67
N VAL A 254 -25.42 -20.95 -14.11
CA VAL A 254 -25.18 -21.51 -12.77
C VAL A 254 -23.93 -22.38 -12.76
N LEU A 255 -23.68 -23.17 -13.78
CA LEU A 255 -22.51 -24.01 -13.89
C LEU A 255 -21.22 -23.14 -13.99
N SER A 256 -21.24 -22.12 -14.83
CA SER A 256 -20.09 -21.21 -14.97
C SER A 256 -19.83 -20.42 -13.70
N ALA A 257 -20.87 -19.96 -12.99
CA ALA A 257 -20.73 -19.28 -11.71
C ALA A 257 -20.14 -20.19 -10.63
N THR A 258 -20.61 -21.44 -10.53
CA THR A 258 -20.06 -22.40 -9.55
C THR A 258 -18.60 -22.75 -9.80
N MET A 259 -18.11 -22.66 -11.03
CA MET A 259 -16.67 -22.81 -11.34
C MET A 259 -15.88 -21.52 -11.15
N ALA A 260 -16.44 -20.37 -11.50
CA ALA A 260 -15.75 -19.09 -11.44
C ALA A 260 -15.49 -18.61 -10.00
N PHE A 261 -16.46 -18.76 -9.08
CA PHE A 261 -16.30 -18.31 -7.70
C PHE A 261 -15.15 -18.98 -6.95
N PRO A 262 -15.00 -20.33 -6.94
CA PRO A 262 -13.87 -20.98 -6.28
C PRO A 262 -12.53 -20.63 -6.93
N LEU A 263 -12.50 -20.48 -8.27
CA LEU A 263 -11.30 -20.09 -9.00
C LEU A 263 -10.86 -18.67 -8.65
N CYS A 264 -11.79 -17.72 -8.60
CA CYS A 264 -11.50 -16.37 -8.14
C CYS A 264 -10.97 -16.35 -6.70
N TYR A 265 -11.60 -17.12 -5.79
CA TYR A 265 -11.15 -17.20 -4.39
C TYR A 265 -9.77 -17.86 -4.22
N ALA A 266 -9.42 -18.81 -5.10
CA ALA A 266 -8.11 -19.46 -5.05
C ALA A 266 -6.98 -18.62 -5.66
N ILE A 267 -7.32 -17.68 -6.56
CA ILE A 267 -6.33 -16.83 -7.25
C ILE A 267 -6.14 -15.48 -6.54
N LEU A 268 -7.20 -14.98 -5.87
CA LEU A 268 -7.09 -13.77 -5.04
C LEU A 268 -6.70 -14.18 -3.61
N PRO A 269 -5.47 -13.89 -3.17
CA PRO A 269 -5.02 -14.13 -1.78
C PRO A 269 -5.69 -13.19 -0.78
#